data_7236948cf46d1ac17dca2560ee81e595
#
_entry.id   7236948cf46d1ac17dca2560ee81e595
#
_cell.length_a   1.000
_cell.length_b   1.000
_cell.length_c   1.000
_cell.angle_alpha   90.00
_cell.angle_beta   90.00
_cell.angle_gamma   90.00
#
_symmetry.space_group_name_H-M   'P 1'
#
loop_
_entity.id
_entity.type
_entity.pdbx_description
1 polymer ?
#
loop_
_entity_poly.entity_id
_entity_poly.type
_entity_poly.pdbx_seq_one_letter_code
_entity_poly.pdbx_strand_id
1 'polypeptide(L)'
;MSRFFLARRLGQLLVGLFLYGIAIALMVRAGIGVSPWDVLAQGVSYKTGIPFGLVTNLVGLVVLAFWIPLRQRPGLGTVLNVLLVGPSAQLGLWIIPQQTVLWAQVLVFTAGLLLLAVATGLYIGPKLGPGPRDGLMTGLHARTGRPIWAVRTAIEVTVLIIGWFLGGNVGVGTLAFALLVGPLCSLTLPFFAIRMPEPAPADAELEGELEGTAEQGPGLRAEGADERDAVRFDVRDGILLESDAATRSRAADRADSPLVRGPQPDRAPAEPPAPRRGARLIEAHWLDDRLTGRTRTRRA
;
A
#
# COMPACT_ATOMS: atom_id res chain seq x y z
N MET A 1 -7.72 -23.47 12.19
CA MET A 1 -7.93 -22.19 12.92
C MET A 1 -9.04 -22.37 13.93
N SER A 2 -8.85 -22.00 15.20
CA SER A 2 -9.91 -22.11 16.21
C SER A 2 -11.05 -21.11 15.89
N ARG A 3 -12.31 -21.51 16.14
CA ARG A 3 -13.49 -20.64 15.95
C ARG A 3 -13.37 -19.34 16.74
N PHE A 4 -12.72 -19.37 17.89
CA PHE A 4 -12.45 -18.20 18.72
C PHE A 4 -11.51 -17.19 18.04
N PHE A 5 -10.48 -17.65 17.35
CA PHE A 5 -9.53 -16.79 16.64
C PHE A 5 -10.21 -16.06 15.46
N LEU A 6 -11.06 -16.77 14.72
CA LEU A 6 -11.84 -16.16 13.64
C LEU A 6 -12.84 -15.14 14.17
N ALA A 7 -13.56 -15.46 15.26
CA ALA A 7 -14.52 -14.54 15.89
C ALA A 7 -13.83 -13.25 16.37
N ARG A 8 -12.65 -13.34 16.98
CA ARG A 8 -11.85 -12.17 17.37
C ARG A 8 -11.49 -11.29 16.18
N ARG A 9 -11.04 -11.88 15.06
CA ARG A 9 -10.69 -11.14 13.84
C ARG A 9 -11.89 -10.43 13.24
N LEU A 10 -13.03 -11.10 13.18
CA LEU A 10 -14.29 -10.53 12.68
C LEU A 10 -14.79 -9.41 13.59
N GLY A 11 -14.78 -9.62 14.91
CA GLY A 11 -15.16 -8.60 15.87
C GLY A 11 -14.30 -7.34 15.77
N GLN A 12 -12.99 -7.52 15.70
CA GLN A 12 -12.06 -6.40 15.51
C GLN A 12 -12.30 -5.66 14.18
N LEU A 13 -12.55 -6.38 13.09
CA LEU A 13 -12.90 -5.82 11.79
C LEU A 13 -14.19 -4.99 11.86
N LEU A 14 -15.27 -5.54 12.41
CA LEU A 14 -16.57 -4.88 12.49
C LEU A 14 -16.51 -3.59 13.34
N VAL A 15 -15.87 -3.67 14.51
CA VAL A 15 -15.64 -2.49 15.35
C VAL A 15 -14.81 -1.44 14.62
N GLY A 16 -13.75 -1.87 13.93
CA GLY A 16 -12.91 -0.96 13.14
C GLY A 16 -13.69 -0.25 12.03
N LEU A 17 -14.52 -0.97 11.27
CA LEU A 17 -15.32 -0.40 10.19
C LEU A 17 -16.41 0.55 10.71
N PHE A 18 -17.05 0.22 11.83
CA PHE A 18 -18.01 1.08 12.49
C PHE A 18 -17.36 2.38 12.94
N LEU A 19 -16.26 2.31 13.68
CA LEU A 19 -15.52 3.48 14.14
C LEU A 19 -14.97 4.32 12.98
N TYR A 20 -14.59 3.67 11.88
CA TYR A 20 -14.15 4.36 10.67
C TYR A 20 -15.24 5.25 10.08
N GLY A 21 -16.49 4.75 10.00
CA GLY A 21 -17.63 5.54 9.57
C GLY A 21 -17.94 6.71 10.52
N ILE A 22 -17.90 6.48 11.84
CA ILE A 22 -18.08 7.55 12.84
C ILE A 22 -16.98 8.61 12.72
N ALA A 23 -15.74 8.23 12.50
CA ALA A 23 -14.61 9.14 12.28
C ALA A 23 -14.84 10.05 11.05
N ILE A 24 -15.33 9.48 9.94
CA ILE A 24 -15.74 10.26 8.77
C ILE A 24 -16.83 11.27 9.15
N ALA A 25 -17.85 10.86 9.88
CA ALA A 25 -18.94 11.75 10.31
C ALA A 25 -18.45 12.91 11.18
N LEU A 26 -17.52 12.67 12.11
CA LEU A 26 -16.87 13.73 12.91
C LEU A 26 -16.18 14.76 12.01
N MET A 27 -15.35 14.32 11.05
CA MET A 27 -14.65 15.23 10.14
C MET A 27 -15.63 16.01 9.24
N VAL A 28 -16.70 15.37 8.76
CA VAL A 28 -17.75 16.02 7.97
C VAL A 28 -18.47 17.09 8.81
N ARG A 29 -18.82 16.79 10.07
CA ARG A 29 -19.50 17.71 10.99
C ARG A 29 -18.60 18.82 11.52
N ALA A 30 -17.30 18.64 11.49
CA ALA A 30 -16.35 19.72 11.77
C ALA A 30 -16.41 20.84 10.73
N GLY A 31 -16.66 20.54 9.47
CA GLY A 31 -16.92 21.54 8.42
C GLY A 31 -15.68 22.29 7.89
N ILE A 32 -14.47 21.97 8.32
CA ILE A 32 -13.20 22.62 7.89
C ILE A 32 -12.49 21.91 6.75
N GLY A 33 -13.14 20.92 6.13
CA GLY A 33 -12.61 20.08 5.06
C GLY A 33 -12.57 18.62 5.49
N VAL A 34 -12.53 17.70 4.51
CA VAL A 34 -12.58 16.25 4.73
C VAL A 34 -11.58 15.53 3.82
N SER A 35 -11.51 14.19 3.91
CA SER A 35 -10.63 13.40 3.02
C SER A 35 -11.02 13.58 1.53
N PRO A 36 -10.10 13.43 0.57
CA PRO A 36 -10.39 13.55 -0.87
C PRO A 36 -11.60 12.73 -1.33
N TRP A 37 -11.73 11.51 -0.85
CA TRP A 37 -12.84 10.62 -1.17
C TRP A 37 -14.17 11.06 -0.56
N ASP A 38 -14.10 11.65 0.64
CA ASP A 38 -15.29 12.18 1.31
C ASP A 38 -15.73 13.50 0.69
N VAL A 39 -14.79 14.30 0.13
CA VAL A 39 -15.10 15.46 -0.73
C VAL A 39 -15.90 15.01 -1.95
N LEU A 40 -15.46 13.93 -2.62
CA LEU A 40 -16.20 13.35 -3.74
C LEU A 40 -17.60 12.89 -3.32
N ALA A 41 -17.69 12.14 -2.23
CA ALA A 41 -18.98 11.63 -1.73
C ALA A 41 -19.94 12.77 -1.33
N GLN A 42 -19.44 13.85 -0.70
CA GLN A 42 -20.22 15.05 -0.40
C GLN A 42 -20.71 15.74 -1.67
N GLY A 43 -19.80 15.95 -2.62
CA GLY A 43 -20.15 16.62 -3.88
C GLY A 43 -21.25 15.88 -4.65
N VAL A 44 -21.15 14.55 -4.74
CA VAL A 44 -22.19 13.71 -5.34
C VAL A 44 -23.50 13.80 -4.53
N SER A 45 -23.42 13.71 -3.19
CA SER A 45 -24.59 13.81 -2.31
C SER A 45 -25.31 15.14 -2.48
N TYR A 46 -24.58 16.26 -2.54
CA TYR A 46 -25.18 17.59 -2.74
C TYR A 46 -25.84 17.77 -4.12
N LYS A 47 -25.27 17.18 -5.17
CA LYS A 47 -25.83 17.28 -6.52
C LYS A 47 -27.03 16.36 -6.76
N THR A 48 -27.04 15.19 -6.11
CA THR A 48 -28.07 14.17 -6.35
C THR A 48 -29.16 14.11 -5.29
N GLY A 49 -28.94 14.70 -4.11
CA GLY A 49 -29.85 14.59 -2.96
C GLY A 49 -29.78 13.21 -2.26
N ILE A 50 -28.93 12.29 -2.74
CA ILE A 50 -28.76 10.97 -2.12
C ILE A 50 -28.03 11.13 -0.79
N PRO A 51 -28.45 10.43 0.30
CA PRO A 51 -27.75 10.51 1.58
C PRO A 51 -26.27 10.16 1.49
N PHE A 52 -25.43 10.92 2.19
CA PHE A 52 -23.97 10.81 2.15
C PHE A 52 -23.46 9.38 2.35
N GLY A 53 -24.02 8.65 3.36
CA GLY A 53 -23.61 7.28 3.64
C GLY A 53 -23.89 6.32 2.47
N LEU A 54 -25.01 6.49 1.77
CA LEU A 54 -25.33 5.68 0.59
C LEU A 54 -24.38 6.01 -0.57
N VAL A 55 -24.09 7.30 -0.78
CA VAL A 55 -23.09 7.71 -1.79
C VAL A 55 -21.72 7.13 -1.47
N THR A 56 -21.31 7.12 -0.19
CA THR A 56 -20.04 6.50 0.23
C THR A 56 -19.97 5.02 -0.15
N ASN A 57 -21.06 4.27 0.06
CA ASN A 57 -21.15 2.85 -0.35
C ASN A 57 -21.13 2.71 -1.87
N LEU A 58 -21.86 3.56 -2.61
CA LEU A 58 -21.87 3.53 -4.08
C LEU A 58 -20.49 3.84 -4.66
N VAL A 59 -19.80 4.84 -4.13
CA VAL A 59 -18.40 5.13 -4.53
C VAL A 59 -17.50 3.94 -4.23
N GLY A 60 -17.64 3.31 -3.06
CA GLY A 60 -16.91 2.08 -2.71
C GLY A 60 -17.19 0.93 -3.68
N LEU A 61 -18.44 0.77 -4.10
CA LEU A 61 -18.85 -0.26 -5.08
C LEU A 61 -18.27 0.02 -6.47
N VAL A 62 -18.29 1.28 -6.93
CA VAL A 62 -17.68 1.69 -8.20
C VAL A 62 -16.18 1.43 -8.18
N VAL A 63 -15.51 1.78 -7.08
CA VAL A 63 -14.07 1.50 -6.89
C VAL A 63 -13.81 0.00 -6.92
N LEU A 64 -14.67 -0.80 -6.30
CA LEU A 64 -14.55 -2.26 -6.33
C LEU A 64 -14.76 -2.83 -7.74
N ALA A 65 -15.62 -2.22 -8.56
CA ALA A 65 -15.79 -2.62 -9.96
C ALA A 65 -14.50 -2.44 -10.78
N PHE A 66 -13.68 -1.43 -10.47
CA PHE A 66 -12.35 -1.27 -11.10
C PHE A 66 -11.36 -2.39 -10.74
N TRP A 67 -11.61 -3.18 -9.69
CA TRP A 67 -10.77 -4.34 -9.36
C TRP A 67 -10.91 -5.47 -10.39
N ILE A 68 -12.07 -5.56 -11.09
CA ILE A 68 -12.31 -6.59 -12.12
C ILE A 68 -11.25 -6.50 -13.21
N PRO A 69 -11.06 -5.36 -13.92
CA PRO A 69 -9.98 -5.23 -14.90
C PRO A 69 -8.58 -5.31 -14.28
N LEU A 70 -8.41 -4.93 -13.01
CA LEU A 70 -7.13 -5.04 -12.30
C LEU A 70 -6.83 -6.46 -11.81
N ARG A 71 -7.79 -7.41 -11.97
CA ARG A 71 -7.69 -8.80 -11.50
C ARG A 71 -7.38 -8.93 -10.02
N GLN A 72 -7.84 -7.97 -9.21
CA GLN A 72 -7.72 -8.03 -7.75
C GLN A 72 -8.89 -8.84 -7.19
N ARG A 73 -8.62 -9.66 -6.15
CA ARG A 73 -9.67 -10.46 -5.49
C ARG A 73 -10.11 -9.76 -4.21
N PRO A 74 -11.39 -9.37 -4.07
CA PRO A 74 -11.89 -8.77 -2.84
C PRO A 74 -11.89 -9.81 -1.71
N GLY A 75 -11.37 -9.41 -0.55
CA GLY A 75 -11.49 -10.18 0.68
C GLY A 75 -12.79 -9.90 1.43
N LEU A 76 -13.07 -10.68 2.47
CA LEU A 76 -14.24 -10.46 3.33
C LEU A 76 -14.24 -9.05 3.93
N GLY A 77 -13.07 -8.56 4.37
CA GLY A 77 -12.93 -7.20 4.90
C GLY A 77 -13.27 -6.11 3.87
N THR A 78 -12.93 -6.33 2.59
CA THR A 78 -13.24 -5.42 1.49
C THR A 78 -14.75 -5.29 1.28
N VAL A 79 -15.46 -6.42 1.26
CA VAL A 79 -16.92 -6.45 1.09
C VAL A 79 -17.62 -5.77 2.28
N LEU A 80 -17.22 -6.12 3.50
CA LEU A 80 -17.79 -5.52 4.71
C LEU A 80 -17.48 -4.02 4.81
N ASN A 81 -16.32 -3.57 4.32
CA ASN A 81 -15.99 -2.14 4.27
C ASN A 81 -16.99 -1.38 3.39
N VAL A 82 -17.26 -1.87 2.16
CA VAL A 82 -18.24 -1.24 1.26
C VAL A 82 -19.64 -1.20 1.87
N LEU A 83 -20.02 -2.23 2.63
CA LEU A 83 -21.37 -2.32 3.19
C LEU A 83 -21.57 -1.50 4.47
N LEU A 84 -20.56 -1.44 5.36
CA LEU A 84 -20.73 -0.94 6.73
C LEU A 84 -20.26 0.50 6.92
N VAL A 85 -19.25 0.97 6.19
CA VAL A 85 -18.69 2.31 6.42
C VAL A 85 -19.71 3.40 6.14
N GLY A 86 -20.47 3.31 5.04
CA GLY A 86 -21.49 4.29 4.69
C GLY A 86 -22.62 4.40 5.72
N PRO A 87 -23.31 3.31 6.11
CA PRO A 87 -24.32 3.34 7.17
C PRO A 87 -23.80 3.86 8.50
N SER A 88 -22.57 3.48 8.90
CA SER A 88 -21.93 3.98 10.12
C SER A 88 -21.67 5.48 10.06
N ALA A 89 -21.19 5.98 8.90
CA ALA A 89 -21.00 7.41 8.69
C ALA A 89 -22.35 8.16 8.71
N GLN A 90 -23.39 7.61 8.07
CA GLN A 90 -24.73 8.20 8.08
C GLN A 90 -25.31 8.27 9.49
N LEU A 91 -25.15 7.21 10.29
CA LEU A 91 -25.55 7.20 11.69
C LEU A 91 -24.82 8.30 12.48
N GLY A 92 -23.51 8.41 12.31
CA GLY A 92 -22.73 9.48 12.94
C GLY A 92 -23.22 10.88 12.53
N LEU A 93 -23.59 11.09 11.27
CA LEU A 93 -24.15 12.36 10.79
C LEU A 93 -25.52 12.67 11.41
N TRP A 94 -26.31 11.70 11.78
CA TRP A 94 -27.58 11.94 12.48
C TRP A 94 -27.40 12.31 13.97
N ILE A 95 -26.38 11.75 14.59
CA ILE A 95 -26.14 11.92 16.04
C ILE A 95 -25.28 13.17 16.32
N ILE A 96 -24.26 13.43 15.49
CA ILE A 96 -23.29 14.50 15.73
C ILE A 96 -23.79 15.80 15.11
N PRO A 97 -23.97 16.88 15.91
CA PRO A 97 -24.39 18.16 15.36
C PRO A 97 -23.29 18.84 14.55
N GLN A 98 -23.69 19.69 13.60
CA GLN A 98 -22.74 20.51 12.83
C GLN A 98 -22.03 21.51 13.76
N GLN A 99 -20.72 21.59 13.63
CA GLN A 99 -19.93 22.56 14.40
C GLN A 99 -19.88 23.91 13.68
N THR A 100 -20.11 24.99 14.42
CA THR A 100 -20.11 26.37 13.86
C THR A 100 -18.98 27.24 14.44
N VAL A 101 -18.43 26.85 15.60
CA VAL A 101 -17.37 27.60 16.28
C VAL A 101 -16.02 26.97 15.96
N LEU A 102 -15.04 27.77 15.55
CA LEU A 102 -13.75 27.32 15.03
C LEU A 102 -13.01 26.35 15.97
N TRP A 103 -12.93 26.65 17.27
CA TRP A 103 -12.25 25.76 18.22
C TRP A 103 -12.91 24.39 18.30
N ALA A 104 -14.26 24.33 18.24
CA ALA A 104 -15.01 23.07 18.24
C ALA A 104 -14.83 22.32 16.91
N GLN A 105 -14.78 23.03 15.78
CA GLN A 105 -14.48 22.46 14.46
C GLN A 105 -13.10 21.79 14.47
N VAL A 106 -12.07 22.48 14.98
CA VAL A 106 -10.70 21.93 15.06
C VAL A 106 -10.65 20.73 16.01
N LEU A 107 -11.31 20.82 17.17
CA LEU A 107 -11.33 19.73 18.14
C LEU A 107 -12.02 18.48 17.57
N VAL A 108 -13.22 18.64 16.98
CA VAL A 108 -14.01 17.54 16.41
C VAL A 108 -13.31 16.93 15.18
N PHE A 109 -12.68 17.77 14.35
CA PHE A 109 -11.87 17.30 13.23
C PHE A 109 -10.69 16.45 13.71
N THR A 110 -9.93 16.95 14.68
CA THR A 110 -8.76 16.25 15.25
C THR A 110 -9.19 14.93 15.89
N ALA A 111 -10.26 14.93 16.67
CA ALA A 111 -10.82 13.70 17.24
C ALA A 111 -11.23 12.70 16.14
N GLY A 112 -11.87 13.17 15.07
CA GLY A 112 -12.22 12.35 13.90
C GLY A 112 -11.01 11.77 13.20
N LEU A 113 -9.97 12.58 12.98
CA LEU A 113 -8.73 12.14 12.32
C LEU A 113 -7.99 11.08 13.16
N LEU A 114 -7.85 11.28 14.46
CA LEU A 114 -7.25 10.31 15.37
C LEU A 114 -8.06 9.01 15.44
N LEU A 115 -9.40 9.13 15.56
CA LEU A 115 -10.27 7.97 15.54
C LEU A 115 -10.18 7.19 14.23
N LEU A 116 -10.06 7.90 13.10
CA LEU A 116 -9.88 7.28 11.79
C LEU A 116 -8.59 6.48 11.71
N ALA A 117 -7.48 7.00 12.26
CA ALA A 117 -6.21 6.29 12.29
C ALA A 117 -6.29 5.01 13.13
N VAL A 118 -6.92 5.07 14.32
CA VAL A 118 -7.18 3.91 15.17
C VAL A 118 -8.09 2.90 14.47
N ALA A 119 -9.19 3.36 13.89
CA ALA A 119 -10.14 2.54 13.15
C ALA A 119 -9.49 1.85 11.95
N THR A 120 -8.57 2.55 11.26
CA THR A 120 -7.77 1.99 10.17
C THR A 120 -6.90 0.82 10.67
N GLY A 121 -6.19 0.99 11.80
CA GLY A 121 -5.43 -0.09 12.42
C GLY A 121 -6.32 -1.28 12.79
N LEU A 122 -7.50 -1.02 13.35
CA LEU A 122 -8.46 -2.06 13.75
C LEU A 122 -8.99 -2.86 12.55
N TYR A 123 -9.37 -2.23 11.44
CA TYR A 123 -9.95 -2.98 10.31
C TYR A 123 -8.91 -3.65 9.41
N ILE A 124 -7.71 -3.08 9.28
CA ILE A 124 -6.61 -3.66 8.49
C ILE A 124 -5.90 -4.78 9.27
N GLY A 125 -5.72 -4.61 10.58
CA GLY A 125 -4.99 -5.53 11.45
C GLY A 125 -5.41 -7.00 11.37
N PRO A 126 -6.70 -7.34 11.22
CA PRO A 126 -7.17 -8.70 11.02
C PRO A 126 -6.74 -9.38 9.72
N LYS A 127 -6.19 -8.67 8.74
CA LYS A 127 -5.75 -9.19 7.42
C LYS A 127 -6.86 -9.96 6.67
N LEU A 128 -8.10 -9.46 6.72
CA LEU A 128 -9.27 -10.04 6.02
C LEU A 128 -9.53 -9.42 4.65
N GLY A 129 -8.66 -8.57 4.19
CA GLY A 129 -8.69 -7.87 2.92
C GLY A 129 -8.50 -6.36 3.09
N PRO A 130 -7.86 -5.69 2.13
CA PRO A 130 -7.68 -4.24 2.14
C PRO A 130 -9.02 -3.53 1.85
N GLY A 131 -9.09 -2.24 2.18
CA GLY A 131 -10.21 -1.40 1.75
C GLY A 131 -10.28 -1.28 0.22
N PRO A 132 -11.46 -0.95 -0.36
CA PRO A 132 -11.62 -0.81 -1.81
C PRO A 132 -10.61 0.17 -2.42
N ARG A 133 -10.36 1.29 -1.76
CA ARG A 133 -9.44 2.36 -2.17
C ARG A 133 -7.99 1.89 -2.17
N ASP A 134 -7.58 1.15 -1.13
CA ASP A 134 -6.21 0.65 -0.98
C ASP A 134 -5.89 -0.41 -2.04
N GLY A 135 -6.84 -1.31 -2.31
CA GLY A 135 -6.67 -2.32 -3.35
C GLY A 135 -6.69 -1.74 -4.78
N LEU A 136 -7.41 -0.64 -5.02
CA LEU A 136 -7.29 0.10 -6.28
C LEU A 136 -5.88 0.64 -6.48
N MET A 137 -5.30 1.26 -5.44
CA MET A 137 -3.94 1.81 -5.49
C MET A 137 -2.89 0.72 -5.69
N THR A 138 -2.97 -0.37 -4.96
CA THR A 138 -2.04 -1.51 -5.10
C THR A 138 -2.20 -2.23 -6.43
N GLY A 139 -3.43 -2.43 -6.91
CA GLY A 139 -3.71 -3.02 -8.22
C GLY A 139 -3.19 -2.19 -9.39
N LEU A 140 -3.33 -0.86 -9.31
CA LEU A 140 -2.81 0.04 -10.34
C LEU A 140 -1.28 0.13 -10.28
N HIS A 141 -0.68 0.14 -9.09
CA HIS A 141 0.77 0.02 -8.90
C HIS A 141 1.31 -1.24 -9.58
N ALA A 142 0.73 -2.41 -9.29
CA ALA A 142 1.15 -3.69 -9.86
C ALA A 142 1.04 -3.72 -11.39
N ARG A 143 0.05 -3.01 -11.98
CA ARG A 143 -0.14 -2.96 -13.44
C ARG A 143 0.75 -1.96 -14.17
N THR A 144 1.02 -0.82 -13.55
CA THR A 144 1.74 0.31 -14.19
C THR A 144 3.22 0.35 -13.86
N GLY A 145 3.68 -0.39 -12.84
CA GLY A 145 5.05 -0.32 -12.31
C GLY A 145 5.39 1.04 -11.68
N ARG A 146 4.41 1.96 -11.59
CA ARG A 146 4.62 3.28 -10.97
C ARG A 146 4.72 3.14 -9.46
N PRO A 147 5.55 3.96 -8.76
CA PRO A 147 5.65 3.89 -7.30
C PRO A 147 4.28 4.16 -6.66
N ILE A 148 3.97 3.42 -5.59
CA ILE A 148 2.64 3.43 -4.95
C ILE A 148 2.23 4.82 -4.47
N TRP A 149 3.17 5.64 -4.00
CA TRP A 149 2.91 7.01 -3.59
C TRP A 149 2.40 7.88 -4.74
N ALA A 150 2.98 7.73 -5.96
CA ALA A 150 2.56 8.51 -7.12
C ALA A 150 1.16 8.10 -7.61
N VAL A 151 0.87 6.79 -7.63
CA VAL A 151 -0.47 6.26 -7.94
C VAL A 151 -1.50 6.78 -6.95
N ARG A 152 -1.19 6.70 -5.64
CA ARG A 152 -2.04 7.21 -4.56
C ARG A 152 -2.33 8.68 -4.73
N THR A 153 -1.30 9.51 -4.86
CA THR A 153 -1.44 10.96 -5.03
C THR A 153 -2.26 11.30 -6.27
N ALA A 154 -2.01 10.64 -7.41
CA ALA A 154 -2.77 10.87 -8.63
C ALA A 154 -4.27 10.57 -8.46
N ILE A 155 -4.62 9.45 -7.83
CA ILE A 155 -6.01 9.09 -7.54
C ILE A 155 -6.64 10.11 -6.58
N GLU A 156 -5.96 10.40 -5.46
CA GLU A 156 -6.47 11.32 -4.43
C GLU A 156 -6.70 12.73 -4.98
N VAL A 157 -5.77 13.25 -5.78
CA VAL A 157 -5.93 14.56 -6.47
C VAL A 157 -7.09 14.53 -7.46
N THR A 158 -7.22 13.44 -8.23
CA THR A 158 -8.32 13.31 -9.20
C THR A 158 -9.69 13.33 -8.52
N VAL A 159 -9.87 12.52 -7.47
CA VAL A 159 -11.16 12.46 -6.75
C VAL A 159 -11.44 13.75 -5.98
N LEU A 160 -10.39 14.41 -5.45
CA LEU A 160 -10.50 15.71 -4.80
C LEU A 160 -11.01 16.78 -5.77
N ILE A 161 -10.40 16.88 -6.96
CA ILE A 161 -10.78 17.84 -7.99
C ILE A 161 -12.24 17.62 -8.42
N ILE A 162 -12.59 16.37 -8.74
CA ILE A 162 -13.96 16.02 -9.14
C ILE A 162 -14.96 16.39 -8.02
N GLY A 163 -14.66 15.98 -6.78
CA GLY A 163 -15.53 16.28 -5.64
C GLY A 163 -15.68 17.75 -5.34
N TRP A 164 -14.62 18.54 -5.50
CA TRP A 164 -14.66 19.99 -5.35
C TRP A 164 -15.56 20.66 -6.40
N PHE A 165 -15.43 20.30 -7.68
CA PHE A 165 -16.31 20.80 -8.73
C PHE A 165 -17.78 20.42 -8.52
N LEU A 166 -18.04 19.32 -7.82
CA LEU A 166 -19.40 18.91 -7.44
C LEU A 166 -19.91 19.65 -6.20
N GLY A 167 -19.08 20.48 -5.53
CA GLY A 167 -19.45 21.26 -4.34
C GLY A 167 -19.08 20.60 -3.02
N GLY A 168 -18.24 19.59 -3.02
CA GLY A 168 -17.72 18.98 -1.80
C GLY A 168 -16.81 19.95 -1.01
N ASN A 169 -16.78 19.79 0.31
CA ASN A 169 -16.09 20.69 1.23
C ASN A 169 -14.57 20.43 1.24
N VAL A 170 -13.82 21.31 0.60
CA VAL A 170 -12.35 21.35 0.62
C VAL A 170 -11.88 22.49 1.53
N GLY A 171 -10.98 22.23 2.44
CA GLY A 171 -10.47 23.24 3.36
C GLY A 171 -9.16 22.87 4.01
N VAL A 172 -8.79 23.60 5.07
CA VAL A 172 -7.56 23.35 5.84
C VAL A 172 -7.54 21.92 6.40
N GLY A 173 -8.70 21.38 6.78
CA GLY A 173 -8.84 20.00 7.22
C GLY A 173 -8.45 18.99 6.15
N THR A 174 -8.74 19.25 4.87
CA THR A 174 -8.33 18.38 3.77
C THR A 174 -6.81 18.31 3.63
N LEU A 175 -6.13 19.45 3.78
CA LEU A 175 -4.66 19.51 3.79
C LEU A 175 -4.09 18.78 5.01
N ALA A 176 -4.63 19.06 6.20
CA ALA A 176 -4.23 18.39 7.44
C ALA A 176 -4.43 16.87 7.35
N PHE A 177 -5.55 16.41 6.79
CA PHE A 177 -5.79 14.99 6.53
C PHE A 177 -4.69 14.41 5.62
N ALA A 178 -4.42 15.02 4.47
CA ALA A 178 -3.43 14.53 3.51
C ALA A 178 -2.02 14.39 4.12
N LEU A 179 -1.64 15.31 5.00
CA LEU A 179 -0.33 15.32 5.65
C LEU A 179 -0.23 14.35 6.83
N LEU A 180 -1.30 14.23 7.63
CA LEU A 180 -1.24 13.54 8.92
C LEU A 180 -1.76 12.10 8.88
N VAL A 181 -2.67 11.75 7.95
CA VAL A 181 -3.26 10.40 7.93
C VAL A 181 -2.22 9.29 7.75
N GLY A 182 -1.21 9.51 6.90
CA GLY A 182 -0.14 8.55 6.67
C GLY A 182 0.68 8.24 7.93
N PRO A 183 1.32 9.24 8.56
CA PRO A 183 2.02 9.06 9.82
C PRO A 183 1.17 8.46 10.94
N LEU A 184 -0.06 8.93 11.13
CA LEU A 184 -0.97 8.42 12.15
C LEU A 184 -1.32 6.94 11.93
N CYS A 185 -1.64 6.55 10.70
CA CYS A 185 -1.91 5.15 10.37
C CYS A 185 -0.65 4.27 10.56
N SER A 186 0.54 4.77 10.23
CA SER A 186 1.78 4.01 10.45
C SER A 186 2.08 3.75 11.93
N LEU A 187 1.64 4.65 12.82
CA LEU A 187 1.73 4.46 14.27
C LEU A 187 0.68 3.44 14.77
N THR A 188 -0.55 3.48 14.27
CA THR A 188 -1.64 2.64 14.81
C THR A 188 -1.62 1.20 14.27
N LEU A 189 -1.21 0.99 13.01
CA LEU A 189 -1.20 -0.33 12.38
C LEU A 189 -0.45 -1.41 13.18
N PRO A 190 0.77 -1.18 13.72
CA PRO A 190 1.50 -2.19 14.49
C PRO A 190 0.78 -2.63 15.76
N PHE A 191 0.04 -1.73 16.43
CA PHE A 191 -0.67 -2.04 17.67
C PHE A 191 -1.84 -2.99 17.46
N PHE A 192 -2.51 -2.91 16.32
CA PHE A 192 -3.70 -3.70 16.01
C PHE A 192 -3.45 -4.87 15.06
N ALA A 193 -2.21 -5.04 14.58
CA ALA A 193 -1.83 -6.15 13.71
C ALA A 193 -1.97 -7.50 14.46
N ILE A 194 -2.84 -8.38 13.96
CA ILE A 194 -2.93 -9.75 14.47
C ILE A 194 -1.78 -10.55 13.87
N ARG A 195 -0.93 -11.10 14.74
CA ARG A 195 0.11 -12.07 14.34
C ARG A 195 -0.59 -13.33 13.85
N MET A 196 -0.37 -13.67 12.59
CA MET A 196 -0.79 -14.96 12.07
C MET A 196 0.10 -16.03 12.65
N PRO A 197 -0.42 -17.22 13.03
CA PRO A 197 0.42 -18.35 13.31
C PRO A 197 1.33 -18.59 12.11
N GLU A 198 2.61 -18.72 12.35
CA GLU A 198 3.57 -19.09 11.31
C GLU A 198 3.17 -20.46 10.77
N PRO A 199 3.10 -20.72 9.46
CA PRO A 199 2.94 -22.07 8.95
C PRO A 199 4.03 -22.92 9.55
N ALA A 200 3.69 -24.11 10.06
CA ALA A 200 4.72 -25.05 10.50
C ALA A 200 5.73 -25.21 9.35
N PRO A 201 7.04 -25.18 9.62
CA PRO A 201 8.03 -25.38 8.58
C PRO A 201 7.70 -26.69 7.86
N ALA A 202 7.70 -26.68 6.52
CA ALA A 202 7.37 -27.85 5.71
C ALA A 202 8.27 -29.07 6.05
N ASP A 203 9.43 -28.78 6.62
CA ASP A 203 10.39 -29.75 7.11
C ASP A 203 9.89 -30.55 8.33
N ALA A 204 9.06 -29.94 9.18
CA ALA A 204 8.50 -30.61 10.36
C ALA A 204 7.37 -31.60 10.01
N GLU A 205 6.65 -31.39 8.89
CA GLU A 205 5.68 -32.37 8.37
C GLU A 205 6.40 -33.57 7.73
N LEU A 206 7.51 -33.33 7.02
CA LEU A 206 8.37 -34.37 6.44
C LEU A 206 9.11 -35.19 7.50
N GLU A 207 9.60 -34.55 8.58
CA GLU A 207 10.23 -35.26 9.69
C GLU A 207 9.22 -36.14 10.45
N GLY A 208 8.00 -35.64 10.68
CA GLY A 208 6.93 -36.43 11.31
C GLY A 208 6.43 -37.60 10.45
N GLU A 209 6.40 -37.49 9.12
CA GLU A 209 6.08 -38.59 8.21
C GLU A 209 7.24 -39.61 8.14
N LEU A 210 8.50 -39.17 8.20
CA LEU A 210 9.67 -40.05 8.20
C LEU A 210 9.82 -40.81 9.53
N GLU A 211 9.53 -40.18 10.66
CA GLU A 211 9.52 -40.88 11.95
C GLU A 211 8.37 -41.88 12.07
N GLY A 212 7.18 -41.54 11.59
CA GLY A 212 6.02 -42.44 11.57
C GLY A 212 6.18 -43.65 10.65
N THR A 213 7.01 -43.55 9.60
CA THR A 213 7.32 -44.68 8.70
C THR A 213 8.48 -45.52 9.20
N ALA A 214 9.39 -44.99 10.01
CA ALA A 214 10.53 -45.70 10.57
C ALA A 214 10.10 -46.71 11.70
N GLU A 215 8.98 -46.42 12.40
CA GLU A 215 8.46 -47.33 13.44
C GLU A 215 7.67 -48.52 12.88
N GLN A 216 7.32 -48.58 11.60
CA GLN A 216 6.47 -49.62 11.02
C GLN A 216 7.13 -50.56 9.98
N GLY A 217 8.45 -50.50 9.78
CA GLY A 217 9.14 -51.34 8.77
C GLY A 217 10.20 -52.27 9.35
N PRO A 218 10.15 -53.61 9.04
CA PRO A 218 11.22 -54.53 9.38
C PRO A 218 12.42 -54.31 8.42
N GLY A 219 13.53 -53.96 9.01
CA GLY A 219 14.91 -54.03 8.53
C GLY A 219 15.20 -54.38 7.08
N LEU A 220 15.40 -53.34 6.25
CA LEU A 220 16.19 -53.45 5.04
C LEU A 220 17.38 -52.46 5.17
N ARG A 221 18.55 -52.99 5.46
CA ARG A 221 19.83 -52.27 5.32
C ARG A 221 20.04 -51.99 3.85
N ALA A 222 19.96 -50.75 3.43
CA ALA A 222 20.45 -50.29 2.14
C ALA A 222 21.92 -49.90 2.32
N GLU A 223 22.84 -50.74 1.84
CA GLU A 223 24.23 -50.37 1.58
C GLU A 223 24.28 -49.52 0.28
N GLY A 224 24.89 -48.36 0.39
CA GLY A 224 25.46 -47.62 -0.76
C GLY A 224 24.54 -46.66 -1.48
N ALA A 225 24.32 -45.49 -0.92
CA ALA A 225 23.96 -44.32 -1.72
C ALA A 225 24.99 -43.21 -1.49
N ASP A 226 25.61 -42.80 -2.59
CA ASP A 226 26.65 -41.76 -2.65
C ASP A 226 26.07 -40.39 -2.33
N GLU A 227 26.71 -39.67 -1.40
CA GLU A 227 26.31 -38.45 -0.73
C GLU A 227 26.41 -37.18 -1.63
N ARG A 228 26.24 -37.32 -2.96
CA ARG A 228 26.56 -36.23 -3.91
C ARG A 228 25.40 -35.53 -4.60
N ASP A 229 24.14 -35.93 -4.37
CA ASP A 229 22.99 -35.35 -5.09
C ASP A 229 21.89 -34.73 -4.21
N ALA A 230 22.24 -34.15 -3.07
CA ALA A 230 21.27 -33.36 -2.30
C ALA A 230 21.09 -31.98 -2.95
N VAL A 231 20.14 -31.87 -3.86
CA VAL A 231 19.66 -30.58 -4.39
C VAL A 231 18.82 -29.92 -3.31
N ARG A 232 19.37 -28.90 -2.67
CA ARG A 232 18.69 -28.08 -1.67
C ARG A 232 17.77 -27.08 -2.38
N PHE A 233 16.46 -27.28 -2.29
CA PHE A 233 15.49 -26.30 -2.77
C PHE A 233 15.22 -25.25 -1.68
N ASP A 234 15.59 -24.00 -1.92
CA ASP A 234 15.20 -22.87 -1.08
C ASP A 234 13.99 -22.18 -1.73
N VAL A 235 12.81 -22.36 -1.13
CA VAL A 235 11.54 -21.75 -1.59
C VAL A 235 11.28 -20.47 -0.78
N ARG A 236 12.13 -19.48 -0.95
CA ARG A 236 11.81 -18.10 -0.60
C ARG A 236 11.62 -17.32 -1.90
N ASP A 237 10.43 -16.79 -2.10
CA ASP A 237 10.05 -15.83 -3.17
C ASP A 237 9.68 -16.36 -4.56
N GLY A 238 9.36 -17.63 -4.74
CA GLY A 238 8.80 -18.12 -6.01
C GLY A 238 9.72 -17.98 -7.24
N ILE A 239 11.05 -17.84 -7.03
CA ILE A 239 12.06 -17.80 -8.08
C ILE A 239 12.96 -19.03 -7.93
N LEU A 240 12.94 -19.87 -8.94
CA LEU A 240 13.90 -20.97 -9.08
C LEU A 240 15.30 -20.37 -9.29
N LEU A 241 16.13 -20.36 -8.26
CA LEU A 241 17.57 -20.12 -8.40
C LEU A 241 18.24 -21.46 -8.72
N GLU A 242 18.57 -21.63 -9.99
CA GLU A 242 19.45 -22.70 -10.43
C GLU A 242 20.81 -22.52 -9.75
N SER A 243 21.24 -23.51 -8.94
CA SER A 243 22.45 -23.38 -8.14
C SER A 243 23.68 -23.32 -9.03
N ASP A 244 24.60 -22.39 -8.74
CA ASP A 244 25.89 -22.14 -9.40
C ASP A 244 26.88 -23.34 -9.48
N ALA A 245 26.48 -24.52 -9.01
CA ALA A 245 27.30 -25.71 -9.06
C ALA A 245 27.52 -26.25 -10.49
N ALA A 246 26.52 -26.12 -11.38
CA ALA A 246 26.64 -26.57 -12.76
C ALA A 246 27.55 -25.67 -13.60
N THR A 247 27.68 -24.39 -13.23
CA THR A 247 28.52 -23.42 -13.93
C THR A 247 30.01 -23.57 -13.56
N ARG A 248 30.30 -24.00 -12.32
CA ARG A 248 31.69 -24.25 -11.88
C ARG A 248 32.26 -25.55 -12.42
N SER A 249 31.44 -26.59 -12.63
CA SER A 249 31.90 -27.86 -13.24
C SER A 249 32.26 -27.68 -14.71
N ARG A 250 31.54 -26.81 -15.47
CA ARG A 250 31.88 -26.51 -16.87
C ARG A 250 33.10 -25.60 -17.03
N ALA A 251 33.48 -24.85 -16.01
CA ALA A 251 34.69 -24.02 -16.01
C ALA A 251 35.94 -24.85 -15.69
N ALA A 252 35.84 -25.89 -14.86
CA ALA A 252 36.95 -26.78 -14.50
C ALA A 252 37.32 -27.73 -15.66
N ASP A 253 36.32 -28.21 -16.44
CA ASP A 253 36.57 -29.15 -17.57
C ASP A 253 37.17 -28.46 -18.81
N ARG A 254 37.23 -27.12 -18.84
CA ARG A 254 37.90 -26.33 -19.89
C ARG A 254 39.36 -25.98 -19.58
N ALA A 255 39.84 -26.26 -18.38
CA ALA A 255 41.20 -25.92 -17.97
C ALA A 255 42.24 -26.99 -18.30
N ASP A 256 41.83 -28.21 -18.68
CA ASP A 256 42.71 -29.37 -18.88
C ASP A 256 42.89 -29.82 -20.35
N SER A 257 42.73 -28.91 -21.32
CA SER A 257 43.12 -29.20 -22.72
C SER A 257 44.44 -28.53 -23.04
N PRO A 258 45.51 -29.30 -23.31
CA PRO A 258 46.78 -28.75 -23.74
C PRO A 258 46.77 -28.48 -25.25
N LEU A 259 47.50 -27.42 -25.68
CA LEU A 259 47.82 -26.97 -27.04
C LEU A 259 46.86 -25.88 -27.60
N VAL A 260 47.37 -24.71 -27.75
CA VAL A 260 48.15 -24.07 -28.81
C VAL A 260 48.41 -22.61 -28.38
N ARG A 261 49.66 -22.30 -28.07
CA ARG A 261 50.15 -20.92 -27.94
C ARG A 261 50.46 -20.36 -29.32
N GLY A 262 49.65 -19.44 -29.84
CA GLY A 262 49.97 -18.53 -30.90
C GLY A 262 50.59 -17.22 -30.34
N PRO A 263 51.42 -16.51 -31.10
CA PRO A 263 52.18 -15.36 -30.59
C PRO A 263 51.26 -14.16 -30.29
N GLN A 264 51.50 -13.54 -29.13
CA GLN A 264 50.85 -12.27 -28.74
C GLN A 264 51.41 -11.11 -29.57
N PRO A 265 50.58 -10.25 -30.13
CA PRO A 265 51.03 -8.94 -30.60
C PRO A 265 51.14 -7.96 -29.43
N ASP A 266 52.15 -7.11 -29.45
CA ASP A 266 52.50 -6.06 -28.49
C ASP A 266 51.35 -5.16 -28.12
N ARG A 267 51.10 -5.02 -26.84
CA ARG A 267 50.15 -4.03 -26.29
C ARG A 267 50.87 -2.67 -26.18
N ALA A 268 50.42 -1.73 -27.00
CA ALA A 268 50.65 -0.31 -26.77
C ALA A 268 49.97 0.19 -25.46
N PRO A 269 50.54 1.18 -24.76
CA PRO A 269 50.02 1.66 -23.51
C PRO A 269 48.66 2.35 -23.68
N ALA A 270 47.73 2.04 -22.76
CA ALA A 270 46.36 2.57 -22.72
C ALA A 270 46.34 4.08 -22.43
N GLU A 271 45.67 4.83 -23.30
CA GLU A 271 45.30 6.23 -23.07
C GLU A 271 44.29 6.38 -21.92
N PRO A 272 44.41 7.47 -21.13
CA PRO A 272 43.42 7.74 -20.06
C PRO A 272 42.06 8.15 -20.64
N PRO A 273 40.94 7.80 -20.00
CA PRO A 273 39.62 8.10 -20.53
C PRO A 273 39.32 9.61 -20.51
N ALA A 274 38.80 10.10 -21.65
CA ALA A 274 38.34 11.48 -21.83
C ALA A 274 37.21 11.87 -20.87
N PRO A 275 37.14 13.15 -20.43
CA PRO A 275 36.13 13.61 -19.52
C PRO A 275 34.73 13.65 -20.19
N ARG A 276 33.72 13.07 -19.54
CA ARG A 276 32.31 13.13 -19.96
C ARG A 276 31.83 14.58 -19.98
N ARG A 277 31.62 15.17 -21.13
CA ARG A 277 30.88 16.42 -21.33
C ARG A 277 29.40 16.14 -21.17
N GLY A 278 28.70 16.94 -20.34
CA GLY A 278 27.26 17.02 -20.38
C GLY A 278 26.54 17.17 -19.05
N ALA A 279 27.09 17.95 -18.10
CA ALA A 279 26.26 18.59 -17.07
C ALA A 279 26.19 20.08 -17.41
N ARG A 280 25.14 20.50 -18.12
CA ARG A 280 24.84 21.93 -18.26
C ARG A 280 24.23 22.41 -16.94
N LEU A 281 24.95 23.27 -16.27
CA LEU A 281 24.45 24.22 -15.28
C LEU A 281 23.24 24.95 -15.87
N ILE A 282 22.08 24.81 -15.25
CA ILE A 282 21.00 25.80 -15.28
C ILE A 282 21.16 26.55 -13.96
N GLU A 283 22.07 27.52 -13.98
CA GLU A 283 22.16 28.54 -12.94
C GLU A 283 21.11 29.62 -13.19
N ALA A 284 20.32 29.84 -12.13
CA ALA A 284 19.93 31.14 -11.57
C ALA A 284 19.67 32.28 -12.58
N HIS A 285 18.44 32.44 -12.99
CA HIS A 285 17.94 33.69 -13.57
C HIS A 285 16.63 34.18 -12.90
N TRP A 286 16.49 34.00 -11.59
CA TRP A 286 15.27 34.40 -10.84
C TRP A 286 15.56 35.27 -9.61
N LEU A 287 16.73 35.93 -9.53
CA LEU A 287 17.11 36.70 -8.35
C LEU A 287 17.50 38.16 -8.62
N ASP A 288 17.21 38.75 -9.78
CA ASP A 288 17.65 40.15 -10.07
C ASP A 288 16.53 41.14 -10.39
N ASP A 289 15.25 40.81 -10.24
CA ASP A 289 14.14 41.73 -10.59
C ASP A 289 13.36 42.28 -9.39
N ARG A 290 13.90 42.21 -8.17
CA ARG A 290 13.26 42.79 -6.96
C ARG A 290 14.02 43.93 -6.28
N LEU A 291 15.04 44.50 -6.88
CA LEU A 291 15.82 45.59 -6.22
C LEU A 291 15.91 46.92 -6.98
N THR A 292 15.15 47.14 -8.07
CA THR A 292 15.05 48.46 -8.66
C THR A 292 13.61 48.93 -8.76
N GLY A 293 13.10 49.49 -7.65
CA GLY A 293 11.90 50.31 -7.66
C GLY A 293 12.09 51.54 -8.56
N ARG A 294 11.34 51.60 -9.69
CA ARG A 294 11.07 52.85 -10.40
C ARG A 294 9.59 52.93 -10.79
N THR A 295 8.88 53.65 -9.95
CA THR A 295 7.60 54.28 -10.27
C THR A 295 7.74 55.09 -11.55
N ARG A 296 6.92 54.76 -12.56
CA ARG A 296 6.63 55.66 -13.70
C ARG A 296 5.17 55.99 -13.72
N THR A 297 4.84 57.15 -13.18
CA THR A 297 3.64 57.90 -13.43
C THR A 297 3.49 58.15 -14.94
N ARG A 298 2.33 57.80 -15.54
CA ARG A 298 1.88 58.36 -16.79
C ARG A 298 0.55 59.08 -16.56
N ARG A 299 0.62 60.38 -16.75
CA ARG A 299 -0.51 61.28 -17.01
C ARG A 299 -0.94 61.08 -18.47
N ALA A 300 -2.18 61.23 -18.68
CA ALA A 300 -3.10 61.64 -19.75
C ALA A 300 -4.06 60.53 -20.10
#